data_f6a84e2e70bd7b8f45f22894cc10f130
#
_entry.id   f6a84e2e70bd7b8f45f22894cc10f130
#
_cell.length_a   1.000
_cell.length_b   1.000
_cell.length_c   1.000
_cell.angle_alpha   90.00
_cell.angle_beta   90.00
_cell.angle_gamma   90.00
#
_symmetry.space_group_name_H-M   'P 1'
#
loop_
_entity.id
_entity.type
_entity.pdbx_description
1 polymer ?
#
loop_
_entity_poly.entity_id
_entity_poly.type
_entity_poly.pdbx_seq_one_letter_code
_entity_poly.pdbx_strand_id
1 'polypeptide(L)'
;MRPFKYIKIAAIITAAAVFASAFSGCSLINFFNRYNPSNAPTVAPKSSSGSAVALGDRKQTNSGYGYSSLGTDELRSLYDTIGEYMNKSYEEEFTTNASLSDFDFALGAYEADHPEEFWLDLNSRYSYIDYGFSFSFKLNFEFEGEQLSAAKETFEQKLSEITSSAPQEASDYQIEIFANNYLIDNCSYDNDNSMRHNAYGALIDGKAVCDGYSKAFQVICNSLGVECVGINGYCPEFNRENGESSDTGHMWNCVKIDGDWYHIDVTWNDGDAHIQRYLYFNMTTEKIKENHVISPLFADKKESDELFNVFVPECTSDKYNYMKREFVTLYNLDEDSELLAEFLAAVQRGDRYFDFLVSEDLDYQQTTQSISDYYGYKWIEAVNGYNSGGAQIDSETQFYTYQNINAVTFDIKYIN
;
A
#
# COMPACT_ATOMS: atom_id res chain seq x y z
N MET A 1 -12.31 8.64 9.34
CA MET A 1 -12.23 7.16 9.27
C MET A 1 -13.27 6.56 10.19
N ARG A 2 -14.29 5.87 9.67
CA ARG A 2 -14.93 4.86 10.51
C ARG A 2 -13.99 3.69 10.57
N PRO A 3 -13.58 3.23 11.74
CA PRO A 3 -12.93 1.94 11.83
C PRO A 3 -13.88 0.92 11.20
N PHE A 4 -13.33 0.07 10.34
CA PHE A 4 -14.03 -1.14 9.91
C PHE A 4 -14.73 -1.70 11.14
N LYS A 5 -16.03 -1.98 11.07
CA LYS A 5 -16.75 -2.62 12.19
C LYS A 5 -16.16 -4.01 12.35
N TYR A 6 -15.16 -4.11 13.21
CA TYR A 6 -14.68 -5.40 13.68
C TYR A 6 -15.82 -6.04 14.46
N ILE A 7 -16.37 -7.10 13.93
CA ILE A 7 -17.12 -8.01 14.77
C ILE A 7 -16.08 -8.78 15.57
N LYS A 8 -15.70 -8.26 16.74
CA LYS A 8 -14.96 -9.06 17.72
C LYS A 8 -15.84 -10.21 18.13
N ILE A 9 -15.72 -11.33 17.48
CA ILE A 9 -16.16 -12.59 18.03
C ILE A 9 -15.03 -13.04 18.95
N ALA A 10 -14.97 -12.47 20.14
CA ALA A 10 -14.09 -12.97 21.17
C ALA A 10 -14.72 -14.29 21.67
N ALA A 11 -14.43 -15.38 20.98
CA ALA A 11 -14.60 -16.69 21.55
C ALA A 11 -13.49 -16.85 22.59
N ILE A 12 -13.77 -16.47 23.84
CA ILE A 12 -12.96 -16.91 24.97
C ILE A 12 -13.19 -18.42 25.02
N ILE A 13 -12.25 -19.18 24.48
CA ILE A 13 -12.22 -20.63 24.64
C ILE A 13 -11.80 -20.89 26.08
N THR A 14 -12.75 -20.78 27.01
CA THR A 14 -12.59 -21.36 28.34
C THR A 14 -12.61 -22.85 28.14
N ALA A 15 -11.46 -23.49 28.26
CA ALA A 15 -11.34 -24.95 28.32
C ALA A 15 -12.04 -25.45 29.57
N ALA A 16 -13.35 -25.59 29.50
CA ALA A 16 -14.11 -26.32 30.48
C ALA A 16 -14.24 -27.76 29.96
N ALA A 17 -13.66 -28.70 30.69
CA ALA A 17 -13.74 -30.14 30.51
C ALA A 17 -15.20 -30.65 30.65
N VAL A 18 -16.05 -30.41 29.64
CA VAL A 18 -17.42 -30.99 29.56
C VAL A 18 -17.75 -31.26 28.09
N PHE A 19 -17.00 -32.16 27.40
CA PHE A 19 -17.47 -32.79 26.18
C PHE A 19 -16.90 -34.23 26.05
N ALA A 20 -17.18 -35.07 27.05
CA ALA A 20 -16.78 -36.49 26.98
C ALA A 20 -17.94 -37.43 26.62
N SER A 21 -18.99 -36.97 25.92
CA SER A 21 -20.15 -37.90 25.72
C SER A 21 -20.91 -37.81 24.40
N ALA A 22 -20.30 -37.29 23.30
CA ALA A 22 -21.01 -37.28 22.01
C ALA A 22 -20.18 -37.60 20.75
N PHE A 23 -18.99 -38.13 20.86
CA PHE A 23 -18.25 -38.58 19.64
C PHE A 23 -18.23 -40.10 19.58
N SER A 24 -18.84 -40.67 18.52
CA SER A 24 -18.64 -42.04 18.14
C SER A 24 -17.14 -42.28 17.89
N GLY A 25 -16.58 -43.41 18.36
CA GLY A 25 -15.15 -43.71 18.31
C GLY A 25 -14.48 -43.57 16.95
N CYS A 26 -15.25 -43.60 15.84
CA CYS A 26 -14.73 -43.39 14.48
C CYS A 26 -14.26 -41.96 14.19
N SER A 27 -14.87 -40.91 14.78
CA SER A 27 -14.46 -39.55 14.52
C SER A 27 -13.16 -39.16 15.23
N LEU A 28 -12.91 -39.72 16.42
CA LEU A 28 -11.66 -39.52 17.17
C LEU A 28 -10.49 -40.25 16.50
N ILE A 29 -10.70 -41.46 15.98
CA ILE A 29 -9.67 -42.24 15.27
C ILE A 29 -9.27 -41.52 13.96
N ASN A 30 -10.23 -40.96 13.23
CA ASN A 30 -9.96 -40.16 12.03
C ASN A 30 -9.20 -38.88 12.35
N PHE A 31 -9.55 -38.21 13.44
CA PHE A 31 -8.82 -37.03 13.92
C PHE A 31 -7.37 -37.38 14.27
N PHE A 32 -7.10 -38.37 15.10
CA PHE A 32 -5.75 -38.76 15.48
C PHE A 32 -4.91 -39.24 14.29
N ASN A 33 -5.51 -39.89 13.32
CA ASN A 33 -4.80 -40.30 12.10
C ASN A 33 -4.49 -39.11 11.19
N ARG A 34 -5.36 -38.11 11.14
CA ARG A 34 -5.19 -36.93 10.30
C ARG A 34 -4.11 -35.97 10.88
N TYR A 35 -4.07 -35.80 12.20
CA TYR A 35 -3.18 -34.87 12.88
C TYR A 35 -2.05 -35.56 13.67
N ASN A 36 -1.55 -36.68 13.16
CA ASN A 36 -0.43 -37.38 13.76
C ASN A 36 0.87 -36.56 13.61
N PRO A 37 1.64 -36.27 14.71
CA PRO A 37 2.89 -35.53 14.65
C PRO A 37 3.93 -36.04 13.67
N SER A 38 3.92 -37.36 13.37
CA SER A 38 4.80 -37.96 12.35
C SER A 38 4.42 -37.60 10.90
N ASN A 39 3.22 -37.03 10.68
CA ASN A 39 2.67 -36.66 9.38
C ASN A 39 2.52 -35.15 9.27
N ALA A 40 3.39 -34.36 9.93
CA ALA A 40 3.33 -32.91 9.82
C ALA A 40 3.36 -32.46 8.36
N PRO A 41 2.41 -31.62 7.93
CA PRO A 41 2.39 -31.13 6.56
C PRO A 41 3.58 -30.23 6.29
N THR A 42 4.02 -30.15 5.05
CA THR A 42 5.10 -29.29 4.61
C THR A 42 4.57 -28.20 3.69
N VAL A 43 5.11 -27.00 3.85
CA VAL A 43 4.80 -25.86 2.97
C VAL A 43 5.34 -26.12 1.57
N ALA A 44 4.48 -26.01 0.56
CA ALA A 44 4.95 -25.96 -0.82
C ALA A 44 5.75 -24.67 -1.06
N PRO A 45 6.85 -24.71 -1.83
CA PRO A 45 7.59 -23.48 -2.14
C PRO A 45 6.70 -22.52 -2.91
N LYS A 46 6.49 -21.29 -2.36
CA LYS A 46 5.80 -20.21 -3.06
C LYS A 46 6.59 -19.83 -4.31
N SER A 47 5.90 -19.43 -5.38
CA SER A 47 6.55 -18.97 -6.61
C SER A 47 7.54 -17.84 -6.32
N SER A 48 8.68 -17.78 -7.03
CA SER A 48 9.70 -16.76 -6.81
C SER A 48 9.11 -15.35 -6.92
N SER A 49 9.56 -14.44 -6.06
CA SER A 49 9.13 -13.02 -6.03
C SER A 49 9.77 -12.15 -7.12
N GLY A 50 10.18 -12.72 -8.25
CA GLY A 50 11.00 -12.06 -9.27
C GLY A 50 12.49 -12.28 -9.02
N SER A 51 13.34 -11.78 -9.92
CA SER A 51 14.79 -11.85 -9.76
C SER A 51 15.25 -10.84 -8.71
N ALA A 52 15.92 -11.32 -7.65
CA ALA A 52 16.54 -10.45 -6.65
C ALA A 52 17.73 -9.68 -7.27
N VAL A 53 17.85 -8.41 -6.92
CA VAL A 53 18.95 -7.52 -7.30
C VAL A 53 19.62 -7.04 -6.02
N ALA A 54 20.96 -7.05 -6.01
CA ALA A 54 21.72 -6.53 -4.88
C ALA A 54 21.48 -5.02 -4.71
N LEU A 55 21.33 -4.56 -3.47
CA LEU A 55 21.03 -3.15 -3.16
C LEU A 55 22.03 -2.20 -3.82
N GLY A 56 23.32 -2.52 -3.80
CA GLY A 56 24.37 -1.72 -4.42
C GLY A 56 24.34 -1.65 -5.96
N ASP A 57 23.61 -2.55 -6.62
CA ASP A 57 23.44 -2.59 -8.08
C ASP A 57 22.15 -1.90 -8.53
N ARG A 58 21.25 -1.55 -7.60
CA ARG A 58 20.02 -0.82 -7.90
C ARG A 58 20.34 0.62 -8.28
N LYS A 59 19.71 1.07 -9.35
CA LYS A 59 19.87 2.44 -9.83
C LYS A 59 18.56 3.17 -9.68
N GLN A 60 18.65 4.39 -9.19
CA GLN A 60 17.51 5.29 -9.20
C GLN A 60 16.87 5.31 -10.60
N THR A 61 15.56 5.21 -10.64
CA THR A 61 14.76 5.43 -11.84
C THR A 61 14.05 6.77 -11.73
N ASN A 62 13.94 7.44 -12.86
CA ASN A 62 12.99 8.53 -13.03
C ASN A 62 12.12 8.09 -14.20
N SER A 63 10.84 7.94 -13.95
CA SER A 63 9.93 7.40 -14.96
C SER A 63 9.80 8.30 -16.19
N GLY A 64 9.87 9.65 -16.01
CA GLY A 64 9.74 10.63 -17.11
C GLY A 64 8.40 10.50 -17.85
N TYR A 65 7.39 9.91 -17.22
CA TYR A 65 6.08 9.72 -17.82
C TYR A 65 5.34 11.04 -17.97
N GLY A 66 5.57 12.00 -17.07
CA GLY A 66 5.07 13.35 -17.18
C GLY A 66 5.61 14.04 -18.41
N TYR A 67 6.92 14.09 -18.57
CA TYR A 67 7.58 14.66 -19.77
C TYR A 67 7.13 13.97 -21.06
N SER A 68 7.04 12.65 -21.04
CA SER A 68 6.63 11.85 -22.19
C SER A 68 5.18 12.07 -22.62
N SER A 69 4.30 12.51 -21.70
CA SER A 69 2.90 12.82 -21.96
C SER A 69 2.71 14.15 -22.71
N LEU A 70 3.75 15.02 -22.69
CA LEU A 70 3.71 16.33 -23.34
C LEU A 70 3.81 16.16 -24.85
N GLY A 71 2.70 16.35 -25.54
CA GLY A 71 2.54 16.05 -26.96
C GLY A 71 3.29 17.00 -27.91
N THR A 72 3.70 18.21 -27.45
CA THR A 72 4.33 19.25 -28.29
C THR A 72 5.67 19.70 -27.75
N ASP A 73 6.51 20.24 -28.61
CA ASP A 73 7.82 20.78 -28.23
C ASP A 73 7.67 22.05 -27.37
N GLU A 74 6.58 22.80 -27.54
CA GLU A 74 6.24 23.97 -26.74
C GLU A 74 5.97 23.58 -25.28
N LEU A 75 5.19 22.53 -25.06
CA LEU A 75 4.91 22.02 -23.72
C LEU A 75 6.17 21.44 -23.05
N ARG A 76 7.02 20.73 -23.80
CA ARG A 76 8.31 20.23 -23.30
C ARG A 76 9.26 21.37 -22.94
N SER A 77 9.31 22.42 -23.77
CA SER A 77 10.11 23.63 -23.47
C SER A 77 9.60 24.33 -22.21
N LEU A 78 8.28 24.35 -21.99
CA LEU A 78 7.67 24.91 -20.79
C LEU A 78 8.02 24.09 -19.55
N TYR A 79 7.95 22.76 -19.64
CA TYR A 79 8.39 21.84 -18.57
C TYR A 79 9.86 22.05 -18.21
N ASP A 80 10.74 22.13 -19.21
CA ASP A 80 12.17 22.39 -19.00
C ASP A 80 12.40 23.77 -18.32
N THR A 81 11.62 24.80 -18.73
CA THR A 81 11.66 26.12 -18.11
C THR A 81 11.22 26.06 -16.66
N ILE A 82 10.12 25.33 -16.34
CA ILE A 82 9.65 25.12 -14.96
C ILE A 82 10.78 24.48 -14.14
N GLY A 83 11.42 23.43 -14.63
CA GLY A 83 12.54 22.77 -13.97
C GLY A 83 13.74 23.70 -13.72
N GLU A 84 14.04 24.59 -14.67
CA GLU A 84 15.07 25.61 -14.45
C GLU A 84 14.71 26.55 -13.29
N TYR A 85 13.43 26.97 -13.18
CA TYR A 85 12.98 27.87 -12.13
C TYR A 85 12.80 27.21 -10.77
N MET A 86 12.45 25.92 -10.73
CA MET A 86 12.48 25.12 -9.50
C MET A 86 13.89 25.05 -8.87
N ASN A 87 14.94 25.21 -9.65
CA ASN A 87 16.34 25.15 -9.20
C ASN A 87 17.05 26.52 -9.08
N LYS A 88 16.43 27.62 -9.52
CA LYS A 88 17.01 28.97 -9.49
C LYS A 88 16.60 29.80 -8.27
N SER A 89 16.82 31.11 -8.37
CA SER A 89 16.40 32.08 -7.38
C SER A 89 14.89 32.25 -7.35
N TYR A 90 14.32 32.17 -6.20
CA TYR A 90 12.89 32.09 -5.91
C TYR A 90 12.09 33.37 -6.18
N GLU A 91 12.75 34.47 -6.50
CA GLU A 91 12.09 35.74 -6.80
C GLU A 91 11.95 36.04 -8.30
N GLU A 92 12.48 35.14 -9.15
CA GLU A 92 12.46 35.34 -10.60
C GLU A 92 11.10 34.94 -11.21
N GLU A 93 10.63 35.83 -12.09
CA GLU A 93 9.48 35.59 -12.94
C GLU A 93 9.94 35.21 -14.34
N PHE A 94 9.19 34.36 -15.01
CA PHE A 94 9.41 34.09 -16.43
C PHE A 94 8.14 34.36 -17.25
N THR A 95 8.33 34.77 -18.49
CA THR A 95 7.23 35.10 -19.39
C THR A 95 7.13 34.07 -20.50
N THR A 96 5.91 33.63 -20.79
CA THR A 96 5.61 32.68 -21.86
C THR A 96 4.34 33.10 -22.62
N ASN A 97 4.22 32.63 -23.86
CA ASN A 97 3.00 32.75 -24.66
C ASN A 97 2.08 31.52 -24.50
N ALA A 98 2.47 30.54 -23.69
CA ALA A 98 1.63 29.41 -23.39
C ALA A 98 0.37 29.84 -22.64
N SER A 99 -0.75 29.13 -22.85
CA SER A 99 -1.97 29.37 -22.11
C SER A 99 -1.82 28.95 -20.64
N LEU A 100 -2.72 29.42 -19.79
CA LEU A 100 -2.77 29.00 -18.40
C LEU A 100 -2.96 27.47 -18.29
N SER A 101 -3.81 26.90 -19.17
CA SER A 101 -4.03 25.45 -19.23
C SER A 101 -2.75 24.68 -19.63
N ASP A 102 -1.97 25.19 -20.58
CA ASP A 102 -0.69 24.59 -20.95
C ASP A 102 0.32 24.64 -19.80
N PHE A 103 0.32 25.75 -19.06
CA PHE A 103 1.17 25.89 -17.89
C PHE A 103 0.79 24.90 -16.78
N ASP A 104 -0.51 24.79 -16.45
CA ASP A 104 -1.00 23.82 -15.46
C ASP A 104 -0.65 22.38 -15.87
N PHE A 105 -0.74 22.06 -17.15
CA PHE A 105 -0.37 20.73 -17.65
C PHE A 105 1.13 20.45 -17.53
N ALA A 106 1.96 21.41 -17.97
CA ALA A 106 3.42 21.27 -17.90
C ALA A 106 3.90 21.19 -16.44
N LEU A 107 3.33 22.01 -15.53
CA LEU A 107 3.63 21.98 -14.12
C LEU A 107 3.18 20.65 -13.48
N GLY A 108 1.97 20.19 -13.77
CA GLY A 108 1.49 18.88 -13.28
C GLY A 108 2.32 17.71 -13.80
N ALA A 109 2.80 17.77 -15.05
CA ALA A 109 3.73 16.79 -15.61
C ALA A 109 5.09 16.81 -14.90
N TYR A 110 5.58 17.99 -14.58
CA TYR A 110 6.83 18.18 -13.83
C TYR A 110 6.72 17.62 -12.40
N GLU A 111 5.67 17.98 -11.67
CA GLU A 111 5.41 17.48 -10.31
C GLU A 111 5.27 15.95 -10.27
N ALA A 112 4.65 15.34 -11.30
CA ALA A 112 4.50 13.89 -11.40
C ALA A 112 5.85 13.16 -11.57
N ASP A 113 6.80 13.77 -12.29
CA ASP A 113 8.13 13.21 -12.53
C ASP A 113 9.13 13.52 -11.38
N HIS A 114 8.87 14.56 -10.55
CA HIS A 114 9.76 15.06 -9.51
C HIS A 114 9.11 15.13 -8.12
N PRO A 115 8.58 14.01 -7.59
CA PRO A 115 7.93 13.98 -6.27
C PRO A 115 8.90 14.31 -5.11
N GLU A 116 10.21 14.23 -5.34
CA GLU A 116 11.27 14.60 -4.40
C GLU A 116 11.44 16.13 -4.26
N GLU A 117 10.93 16.92 -5.20
CA GLU A 117 11.01 18.36 -5.16
C GLU A 117 9.89 18.99 -4.29
N PHE A 118 9.95 18.73 -3.00
CA PHE A 118 8.96 19.05 -1.98
C PHE A 118 8.80 20.55 -1.67
N TRP A 119 9.64 21.41 -2.20
CA TRP A 119 9.67 22.84 -1.83
C TRP A 119 8.69 23.71 -2.60
N LEU A 120 7.96 23.22 -3.58
CA LEU A 120 6.85 23.94 -4.21
C LEU A 120 5.68 24.03 -3.20
N ASP A 121 5.13 25.24 -3.03
CA ASP A 121 3.92 25.44 -2.22
C ASP A 121 2.70 24.85 -2.93
N LEU A 122 2.26 23.69 -2.51
CA LEU A 122 1.16 22.95 -3.16
C LEU A 122 -0.22 23.57 -2.89
N ASN A 123 -0.35 24.49 -1.91
CA ASN A 123 -1.58 25.24 -1.67
C ASN A 123 -1.71 26.44 -2.63
N SER A 124 -0.57 27.00 -3.06
CA SER A 124 -0.49 28.16 -3.92
C SER A 124 0.71 28.03 -4.87
N ARG A 125 0.64 27.07 -5.80
CA ARG A 125 1.79 26.64 -6.62
C ARG A 125 2.49 27.78 -7.37
N TYR A 126 1.72 28.77 -7.85
CA TYR A 126 2.25 29.90 -8.58
C TYR A 126 1.33 31.13 -8.50
N SER A 127 1.87 32.29 -8.83
CA SER A 127 1.14 33.51 -9.17
C SER A 127 1.44 33.92 -10.62
N TYR A 128 0.53 34.64 -11.25
CA TYR A 128 0.73 35.09 -12.62
C TYR A 128 0.16 36.49 -12.90
N ILE A 129 0.71 37.12 -13.97
CA ILE A 129 0.19 38.34 -14.56
C ILE A 129 -0.20 38.02 -15.99
N ASP A 130 -1.45 38.33 -16.35
CA ASP A 130 -1.97 38.21 -17.73
C ASP A 130 -1.79 39.51 -18.48
N TYR A 131 -0.98 39.50 -19.54
CA TYR A 131 -0.77 40.60 -20.46
C TYR A 131 -1.64 40.52 -21.74
N GLY A 132 -2.57 39.58 -21.78
CA GLY A 132 -3.51 39.34 -22.89
C GLY A 132 -2.93 38.48 -24.05
N PHE A 133 -1.62 38.56 -24.33
CA PHE A 133 -0.93 37.74 -25.33
C PHE A 133 0.24 36.92 -24.77
N SER A 134 0.55 37.13 -23.52
CA SER A 134 1.57 36.37 -22.75
C SER A 134 1.22 36.40 -21.27
N PHE A 135 1.76 35.45 -20.55
CA PHE A 135 1.66 35.38 -19.07
C PHE A 135 3.07 35.49 -18.48
N SER A 136 3.18 36.21 -17.34
CA SER A 136 4.34 36.13 -16.47
C SER A 136 4.01 35.28 -15.28
N PHE A 137 4.75 34.20 -15.05
CA PHE A 137 4.57 33.26 -13.94
C PHE A 137 5.67 33.43 -12.91
N LYS A 138 5.31 33.27 -11.63
CA LYS A 138 6.23 33.14 -10.51
C LYS A 138 5.82 31.91 -9.70
N LEU A 139 6.72 30.93 -9.53
CA LEU A 139 6.50 29.77 -8.66
C LEU A 139 6.57 30.21 -7.18
N ASN A 140 5.74 29.64 -6.35
CA ASN A 140 5.73 29.89 -4.92
C ASN A 140 6.35 28.69 -4.18
N PHE A 141 7.09 28.95 -3.11
CA PHE A 141 7.87 27.94 -2.42
C PHE A 141 7.61 27.94 -0.92
N GLU A 142 7.63 26.76 -0.31
CA GLU A 142 7.52 26.56 1.16
C GLU A 142 8.81 26.97 1.89
N PHE A 143 9.95 26.87 1.21
CA PHE A 143 11.27 27.20 1.76
C PHE A 143 12.05 28.08 0.80
N GLU A 144 12.84 29.01 1.34
CA GLU A 144 13.68 29.93 0.57
C GLU A 144 15.13 29.97 1.10
N GLY A 145 16.07 30.29 0.24
CA GLY A 145 17.46 30.57 0.60
C GLY A 145 18.14 29.46 1.41
N GLU A 146 18.71 29.83 2.57
CA GLU A 146 19.42 28.90 3.45
C GLU A 146 18.48 27.83 4.05
N GLN A 147 17.20 28.17 4.27
CA GLN A 147 16.21 27.20 4.80
C GLN A 147 15.96 26.07 3.80
N LEU A 148 15.85 26.40 2.51
CA LEU A 148 15.70 25.37 1.49
C LEU A 148 16.92 24.47 1.40
N SER A 149 18.13 25.05 1.42
CA SER A 149 19.37 24.27 1.37
C SER A 149 19.46 23.29 2.54
N ALA A 150 19.11 23.74 3.74
CA ALA A 150 19.08 22.87 4.93
C ALA A 150 17.97 21.81 4.85
N ALA A 151 16.79 22.15 4.33
CA ALA A 151 15.70 21.18 4.14
C ALA A 151 16.05 20.11 3.11
N LYS A 152 16.67 20.50 1.99
CA LYS A 152 17.17 19.55 0.96
C LYS A 152 18.22 18.58 1.56
N GLU A 153 19.20 19.09 2.28
CA GLU A 153 20.22 18.26 2.93
C GLU A 153 19.58 17.27 3.93
N THR A 154 18.63 17.72 4.75
CA THR A 154 17.88 16.89 5.69
C THR A 154 17.10 15.78 4.96
N PHE A 155 16.43 16.13 3.86
CA PHE A 155 15.65 15.19 3.06
C PHE A 155 16.54 14.13 2.39
N GLU A 156 17.63 14.56 1.75
CA GLU A 156 18.59 13.66 1.11
C GLU A 156 19.24 12.70 2.10
N GLN A 157 19.62 13.21 3.30
CA GLN A 157 20.16 12.37 4.35
C GLN A 157 19.14 11.32 4.79
N LYS A 158 17.89 11.72 5.04
CA LYS A 158 16.82 10.81 5.46
C LYS A 158 16.51 9.77 4.40
N LEU A 159 16.43 10.18 3.13
CA LEU A 159 16.21 9.26 2.01
C LEU A 159 17.36 8.24 1.88
N SER A 160 18.60 8.69 2.08
CA SER A 160 19.77 7.81 2.11
C SER A 160 19.71 6.80 3.28
N GLU A 161 19.26 7.21 4.46
CA GLU A 161 19.04 6.31 5.61
C GLU A 161 17.98 5.25 5.28
N ILE A 162 16.83 5.67 4.72
CA ILE A 162 15.74 4.78 4.33
C ILE A 162 16.23 3.76 3.30
N THR A 163 16.79 4.23 2.21
CA THR A 163 17.23 3.36 1.10
C THR A 163 18.33 2.40 1.51
N SER A 164 19.24 2.83 2.41
CA SER A 164 20.29 1.96 2.97
C SER A 164 19.74 0.87 3.90
N SER A 165 18.56 1.06 4.47
CA SER A 165 17.87 0.07 5.32
C SER A 165 17.07 -0.96 4.53
N ALA A 166 16.94 -0.79 3.22
CA ALA A 166 16.27 -1.75 2.34
C ALA A 166 17.01 -3.11 2.34
N PRO A 167 16.32 -4.23 2.03
CA PRO A 167 16.94 -5.55 1.99
C PRO A 167 18.15 -5.58 1.03
N GLN A 168 19.24 -6.23 1.45
CA GLN A 168 20.52 -6.25 0.70
C GLN A 168 20.40 -6.95 -0.66
N GLU A 169 19.52 -7.94 -0.77
CA GLU A 169 19.13 -8.60 -2.00
C GLU A 169 17.60 -8.68 -2.02
N ALA A 170 16.97 -8.06 -3.00
CA ALA A 170 15.52 -7.97 -3.10
C ALA A 170 15.04 -7.94 -4.55
N SER A 171 13.89 -8.53 -4.81
CA SER A 171 13.11 -8.29 -6.02
C SER A 171 12.40 -6.93 -5.93
N ASP A 172 11.86 -6.43 -7.03
CA ASP A 172 11.08 -5.19 -7.05
C ASP A 172 9.85 -5.28 -6.15
N TYR A 173 9.20 -6.46 -6.12
CA TYR A 173 8.09 -6.75 -5.20
C TYR A 173 8.50 -6.62 -3.71
N GLN A 174 9.69 -7.08 -3.34
CA GLN A 174 10.19 -6.96 -1.96
C GLN A 174 10.56 -5.52 -1.60
N ILE A 175 11.04 -4.74 -2.56
CA ILE A 175 11.25 -3.29 -2.39
C ILE A 175 9.93 -2.56 -2.19
N GLU A 176 8.92 -2.92 -2.96
CA GLU A 176 7.57 -2.38 -2.81
C GLU A 176 6.99 -2.65 -1.40
N ILE A 177 7.08 -3.90 -0.92
CA ILE A 177 6.69 -4.26 0.45
C ILE A 177 7.47 -3.43 1.48
N PHE A 178 8.77 -3.27 1.28
CA PHE A 178 9.61 -2.45 2.15
C PHE A 178 9.13 -1.00 2.21
N ALA A 179 8.87 -0.37 1.06
CA ALA A 179 8.41 1.02 0.98
C ALA A 179 7.02 1.20 1.64
N ASN A 180 6.07 0.30 1.36
CA ASN A 180 4.75 0.29 1.98
C ASN A 180 4.86 0.19 3.51
N ASN A 181 5.59 -0.79 4.02
CA ASN A 181 5.74 -1.02 5.45
C ASN A 181 6.49 0.12 6.14
N TYR A 182 7.52 0.68 5.49
CA TYR A 182 8.24 1.82 6.03
C TYR A 182 7.29 3.00 6.30
N LEU A 183 6.44 3.35 5.34
CA LEU A 183 5.51 4.47 5.50
C LEU A 183 4.46 4.19 6.57
N ILE A 184 3.85 3.00 6.58
CA ILE A 184 2.88 2.62 7.61
C ILE A 184 3.48 2.66 9.02
N ASP A 185 4.76 2.29 9.17
CA ASP A 185 5.43 2.24 10.47
C ASP A 185 5.96 3.62 10.93
N ASN A 186 6.17 4.57 10.02
CA ASN A 186 6.86 5.84 10.32
C ASN A 186 6.07 7.10 9.96
N CYS A 187 4.90 6.99 9.36
CA CYS A 187 4.03 8.13 9.03
C CYS A 187 2.65 7.93 9.66
N SER A 188 1.96 9.01 9.96
CA SER A 188 0.58 9.02 10.41
C SER A 188 -0.26 10.01 9.61
N TYR A 189 -1.53 9.68 9.35
CA TYR A 189 -2.43 10.59 8.64
C TYR A 189 -2.75 11.82 9.48
N ASP A 190 -2.37 13.02 8.97
CA ASP A 190 -2.48 14.28 9.72
C ASP A 190 -2.84 15.42 8.76
N ASN A 191 -3.95 16.11 9.04
CA ASN A 191 -4.44 17.24 8.25
C ASN A 191 -3.84 18.59 8.69
N ASP A 192 -3.15 18.64 9.82
CA ASP A 192 -2.67 19.90 10.43
C ASP A 192 -1.20 20.21 10.08
N ASN A 193 -0.44 19.23 9.58
CA ASN A 193 0.95 19.46 9.16
C ASN A 193 0.99 20.35 7.91
N SER A 194 1.79 21.42 7.94
CA SER A 194 1.98 22.35 6.80
C SER A 194 2.54 21.63 5.56
N MET A 195 3.42 20.64 5.75
CA MET A 195 4.08 19.88 4.69
C MET A 195 3.31 18.60 4.31
N ARG A 196 2.06 18.42 4.76
CA ARG A 196 1.28 17.20 4.60
C ARG A 196 1.08 16.71 3.16
N HIS A 197 1.16 17.63 2.17
CA HIS A 197 0.89 17.35 0.77
C HIS A 197 2.12 16.88 -0.04
N ASN A 198 3.28 16.76 0.59
CA ASN A 198 4.53 16.40 -0.10
C ASN A 198 5.32 15.32 0.65
N ALA A 199 6.33 14.78 -0.03
CA ALA A 199 7.17 13.72 0.52
C ALA A 199 7.93 14.14 1.79
N TYR A 200 8.23 15.42 1.97
CA TYR A 200 8.91 15.94 3.16
C TYR A 200 8.06 15.71 4.42
N GLY A 201 6.76 16.05 4.37
CA GLY A 201 5.84 15.81 5.48
C GLY A 201 5.81 14.34 5.91
N ALA A 202 5.75 13.43 4.95
CA ALA A 202 5.73 12.00 5.23
C ALA A 202 7.06 11.45 5.76
N LEU A 203 8.20 11.84 5.15
CA LEU A 203 9.50 11.24 5.44
C LEU A 203 10.26 11.94 6.58
N ILE A 204 10.07 13.25 6.77
CA ILE A 204 10.78 14.04 7.79
C ILE A 204 9.90 14.28 9.01
N ASP A 205 8.67 14.79 8.81
CA ASP A 205 7.76 15.09 9.91
C ASP A 205 7.00 13.86 10.41
N GLY A 206 6.96 12.78 9.61
CA GLY A 206 6.18 11.57 9.90
C GLY A 206 4.66 11.81 9.88
N LYS A 207 4.19 12.81 9.13
CA LYS A 207 2.80 13.29 9.11
C LYS A 207 2.42 13.79 7.73
N ALA A 208 1.44 13.14 7.11
CA ALA A 208 0.99 13.48 5.77
C ALA A 208 -0.49 13.16 5.54
N VAL A 209 -1.05 13.66 4.45
CA VAL A 209 -2.31 13.18 3.87
C VAL A 209 -1.99 12.32 2.63
N CYS A 210 -3.01 11.91 1.88
CA CYS A 210 -2.87 10.92 0.80
C CYS A 210 -1.79 11.24 -0.24
N ASP A 211 -1.70 12.47 -0.70
CA ASP A 211 -0.68 12.87 -1.69
C ASP A 211 0.74 12.91 -1.11
N GLY A 212 0.92 13.25 0.16
CA GLY A 212 2.20 13.14 0.83
C GLY A 212 2.66 11.69 0.99
N TYR A 213 1.75 10.76 1.38
CA TYR A 213 2.02 9.31 1.37
C TYR A 213 2.40 8.81 -0.02
N SER A 214 1.59 9.16 -1.04
CA SER A 214 1.81 8.75 -2.42
C SER A 214 3.15 9.22 -2.98
N LYS A 215 3.49 10.51 -2.79
CA LYS A 215 4.77 11.08 -3.22
C LYS A 215 5.96 10.44 -2.49
N ALA A 216 5.86 10.23 -1.19
CA ALA A 216 6.90 9.58 -0.40
C ALA A 216 7.13 8.13 -0.85
N PHE A 217 6.05 7.38 -1.11
CA PHE A 217 6.14 6.03 -1.66
C PHE A 217 6.83 6.01 -3.02
N GLN A 218 6.44 6.92 -3.92
CA GLN A 218 7.06 7.07 -5.23
C GLN A 218 8.56 7.39 -5.12
N VAL A 219 8.94 8.31 -4.24
CA VAL A 219 10.34 8.68 -3.98
C VAL A 219 11.16 7.47 -3.52
N ILE A 220 10.66 6.70 -2.55
CA ILE A 220 11.37 5.51 -2.04
C ILE A 220 11.52 4.47 -3.15
N CYS A 221 10.44 4.13 -3.86
CA CYS A 221 10.45 3.15 -4.94
C CYS A 221 11.42 3.57 -6.06
N ASN A 222 11.31 4.80 -6.57
CA ASN A 222 12.15 5.31 -7.64
C ASN A 222 13.63 5.36 -7.23
N SER A 223 13.93 5.74 -5.98
CA SER A 223 15.31 5.76 -5.46
C SER A 223 15.92 4.36 -5.40
N LEU A 224 15.10 3.33 -5.22
CA LEU A 224 15.50 1.92 -5.20
C LEU A 224 15.32 1.22 -6.56
N GLY A 225 15.08 1.96 -7.64
CA GLY A 225 15.02 1.45 -9.01
C GLY A 225 13.72 0.74 -9.39
N VAL A 226 12.65 0.96 -8.65
CA VAL A 226 11.31 0.44 -8.95
C VAL A 226 10.46 1.56 -9.53
N GLU A 227 10.00 1.39 -10.78
CA GLU A 227 9.18 2.41 -11.45
C GLU A 227 7.84 2.58 -10.72
N CYS A 228 7.54 3.81 -10.30
CA CYS A 228 6.33 4.17 -9.58
C CYS A 228 5.82 5.53 -10.06
N VAL A 229 4.51 5.68 -10.19
CA VAL A 229 3.82 6.92 -10.58
C VAL A 229 2.66 7.20 -9.64
N GLY A 230 2.38 8.49 -9.41
CA GLY A 230 1.20 8.94 -8.67
C GLY A 230 -0.04 8.94 -9.55
N ILE A 231 -1.19 8.59 -8.97
CA ILE A 231 -2.50 8.58 -9.60
C ILE A 231 -3.44 9.50 -8.82
N ASN A 232 -3.98 10.50 -9.48
CA ASN A 232 -5.00 11.40 -8.93
C ASN A 232 -6.40 10.86 -9.19
N GLY A 233 -7.27 11.04 -8.23
CA GLY A 233 -8.65 10.61 -8.33
C GLY A 233 -9.50 11.01 -7.14
N TYR A 234 -10.55 10.24 -6.87
CA TYR A 234 -11.52 10.48 -5.80
C TYR A 234 -11.89 9.18 -5.12
N CYS A 235 -12.24 9.26 -3.84
CA CYS A 235 -12.79 8.15 -3.06
C CYS A 235 -14.19 8.49 -2.55
N PRO A 236 -15.26 8.15 -3.30
CA PRO A 236 -16.64 8.52 -2.98
C PRO A 236 -17.13 8.04 -1.60
N GLU A 237 -16.54 6.97 -1.06
CA GLU A 237 -16.95 6.41 0.24
C GLU A 237 -16.45 7.20 1.45
N PHE A 238 -15.42 8.03 1.27
CA PHE A 238 -14.83 8.79 2.38
C PHE A 238 -15.76 9.89 2.92
N ASN A 239 -16.77 10.33 2.15
CA ASN A 239 -17.63 11.47 2.46
C ASN A 239 -19.06 11.13 2.91
N ARG A 240 -19.41 9.84 3.10
CA ARG A 240 -20.79 9.44 3.44
C ARG A 240 -21.27 9.81 4.86
N GLU A 241 -20.40 10.33 5.73
CA GLU A 241 -20.82 10.62 7.13
C GLU A 241 -21.69 11.86 7.28
N ASN A 242 -21.64 12.83 6.36
CA ASN A 242 -22.37 14.10 6.50
C ASN A 242 -23.46 14.34 5.47
N GLY A 243 -23.75 13.39 4.56
CA GLY A 243 -24.80 13.56 3.54
C GLY A 243 -24.46 14.57 2.44
N GLU A 244 -23.28 15.14 2.43
CA GLU A 244 -22.75 16.01 1.39
C GLU A 244 -21.81 15.18 0.52
N SER A 245 -22.13 15.08 -0.79
CA SER A 245 -21.25 14.50 -1.78
C SER A 245 -20.16 15.51 -2.16
N SER A 246 -19.22 15.77 -1.26
CA SER A 246 -17.98 16.40 -1.65
C SER A 246 -17.03 15.29 -2.09
N ASP A 247 -16.79 15.16 -3.38
CA ASP A 247 -15.76 14.31 -3.93
C ASP A 247 -14.41 14.85 -3.43
N THR A 248 -13.92 14.28 -2.33
CA THR A 248 -12.62 14.67 -1.80
C THR A 248 -11.56 14.05 -2.69
N GLY A 249 -10.69 14.89 -3.25
CA GLY A 249 -9.56 14.43 -4.02
C GLY A 249 -8.73 13.41 -3.24
N HIS A 250 -8.23 12.41 -3.92
CA HIS A 250 -7.38 11.36 -3.37
C HIS A 250 -6.24 11.05 -4.31
N MET A 251 -5.10 10.67 -3.75
CA MET A 251 -3.92 10.27 -4.53
C MET A 251 -3.38 8.95 -4.00
N TRP A 252 -3.04 8.05 -4.92
CA TRP A 252 -2.39 6.77 -4.66
C TRP A 252 -1.34 6.49 -5.74
N ASN A 253 -0.85 5.27 -5.87
CA ASN A 253 0.22 4.96 -6.82
C ASN A 253 -0.13 3.82 -7.77
N CYS A 254 0.56 3.81 -8.91
CA CYS A 254 0.82 2.60 -9.69
C CYS A 254 2.32 2.29 -9.64
N VAL A 255 2.64 1.02 -9.43
CA VAL A 255 4.00 0.49 -9.38
C VAL A 255 4.19 -0.59 -10.43
N LYS A 256 5.39 -0.68 -11.01
CA LYS A 256 5.70 -1.65 -12.07
C LYS A 256 6.58 -2.76 -11.54
N ILE A 257 6.05 -3.98 -11.52
CA ILE A 257 6.74 -5.18 -11.04
C ILE A 257 6.80 -6.21 -12.16
N ASP A 258 8.00 -6.68 -12.51
CA ASP A 258 8.23 -7.66 -13.59
C ASP A 258 7.60 -7.24 -14.95
N GLY A 259 7.48 -5.95 -15.21
CA GLY A 259 6.94 -5.41 -16.46
C GLY A 259 5.43 -5.13 -16.43
N ASP A 260 4.68 -5.63 -15.44
CA ASP A 260 3.26 -5.37 -15.24
C ASP A 260 3.06 -4.23 -14.25
N TRP A 261 2.00 -3.43 -14.47
CA TRP A 261 1.59 -2.37 -13.55
C TRP A 261 0.52 -2.84 -12.56
N TYR A 262 0.56 -2.27 -11.35
CA TYR A 262 -0.35 -2.57 -10.24
C TYR A 262 -0.72 -1.30 -9.49
N HIS A 263 -1.98 -1.16 -9.06
CA HIS A 263 -2.37 -0.11 -8.13
C HIS A 263 -2.00 -0.48 -6.69
N ILE A 264 -1.50 0.51 -5.95
CA ILE A 264 -1.28 0.42 -4.50
C ILE A 264 -1.73 1.71 -3.83
N ASP A 265 -2.48 1.60 -2.72
CA ASP A 265 -2.85 2.75 -1.88
C ASP A 265 -2.28 2.58 -0.48
N VAL A 266 -1.12 3.21 -0.24
CA VAL A 266 -0.42 3.13 1.04
C VAL A 266 -1.20 3.86 2.15
N THR A 267 -1.96 4.92 1.82
CA THR A 267 -2.80 5.63 2.78
C THR A 267 -3.90 4.74 3.34
N TRP A 268 -4.54 3.96 2.47
CA TRP A 268 -5.59 3.03 2.89
C TRP A 268 -5.04 1.72 3.46
N ASN A 269 -3.78 1.41 3.19
CA ASN A 269 -3.03 0.33 3.84
C ASN A 269 -2.61 0.71 5.27
N ASP A 270 -2.52 2.02 5.60
CA ASP A 270 -2.15 2.50 6.95
C ASP A 270 -3.36 2.43 7.88
N GLY A 271 -3.56 1.27 8.50
CA GLY A 271 -4.65 1.02 9.42
C GLY A 271 -4.24 0.15 10.62
N ASP A 272 -5.14 0.11 11.61
CA ASP A 272 -4.87 -0.52 12.91
C ASP A 272 -4.73 -2.05 12.85
N ALA A 273 -5.36 -2.70 11.85
CA ALA A 273 -5.34 -4.15 11.73
C ALA A 273 -4.17 -4.63 10.87
N HIS A 274 -3.50 -5.70 11.30
CA HIS A 274 -2.36 -6.27 10.56
C HIS A 274 -2.68 -6.53 9.08
N ILE A 275 -3.79 -7.18 8.80
CA ILE A 275 -4.21 -7.50 7.42
C ILE A 275 -4.48 -6.24 6.58
N GLN A 276 -4.84 -5.12 7.21
CA GLN A 276 -5.13 -3.86 6.51
C GLN A 276 -3.91 -3.31 5.77
N ARG A 277 -2.70 -3.60 6.24
CA ARG A 277 -1.43 -3.17 5.62
C ARG A 277 -1.28 -3.58 4.15
N TYR A 278 -2.10 -4.51 3.66
CA TYR A 278 -1.96 -5.08 2.33
C TYR A 278 -3.29 -5.20 1.57
N LEU A 279 -4.35 -4.53 2.04
CA LEU A 279 -5.67 -4.58 1.39
C LEU A 279 -5.67 -3.97 -0.01
N TYR A 280 -4.91 -2.89 -0.17
CA TYR A 280 -4.79 -2.14 -1.41
C TYR A 280 -3.39 -2.32 -2.02
N PHE A 281 -2.85 -3.54 -1.96
CA PHE A 281 -1.52 -3.87 -2.42
C PHE A 281 -1.58 -4.68 -3.73
N ASN A 282 -1.06 -4.10 -4.80
CA ASN A 282 -1.01 -4.70 -6.14
C ASN A 282 -2.39 -5.11 -6.69
N MET A 283 -3.28 -4.12 -6.73
CA MET A 283 -4.63 -4.26 -7.24
C MET A 283 -4.68 -4.08 -8.77
N THR A 284 -5.62 -4.75 -9.43
CA THR A 284 -5.95 -4.45 -10.83
C THR A 284 -6.76 -3.15 -10.94
N THR A 285 -6.77 -2.55 -12.15
CA THR A 285 -7.64 -1.39 -12.44
C THR A 285 -9.12 -1.69 -12.22
N GLU A 286 -9.57 -2.91 -12.51
CA GLU A 286 -10.95 -3.34 -12.25
C GLU A 286 -11.24 -3.31 -10.74
N LYS A 287 -10.34 -3.88 -9.94
CA LYS A 287 -10.55 -4.01 -8.49
C LYS A 287 -10.43 -2.69 -7.75
N ILE A 288 -9.49 -1.82 -8.10
CA ILE A 288 -9.34 -0.52 -7.45
C ILE A 288 -10.57 0.37 -7.70
N LYS A 289 -11.19 0.27 -8.88
CA LYS A 289 -12.39 1.04 -9.25
C LYS A 289 -13.65 0.67 -8.47
N GLU A 290 -13.64 -0.38 -7.65
CA GLU A 290 -14.78 -0.68 -6.77
C GLU A 290 -15.02 0.44 -5.74
N ASN A 291 -13.97 1.19 -5.37
CA ASN A 291 -14.04 2.25 -4.37
C ASN A 291 -13.14 3.47 -4.64
N HIS A 292 -12.45 3.50 -5.78
CA HIS A 292 -11.68 4.63 -6.28
C HIS A 292 -12.17 5.06 -7.65
N VAL A 293 -12.21 6.35 -7.88
CA VAL A 293 -12.51 6.95 -9.20
C VAL A 293 -11.23 7.59 -9.72
N ILE A 294 -10.67 7.05 -10.80
CA ILE A 294 -9.46 7.59 -11.44
C ILE A 294 -9.85 8.85 -12.21
N SER A 295 -9.17 9.98 -11.95
CA SER A 295 -9.36 11.21 -12.71
C SER A 295 -8.93 11.04 -14.18
N PRO A 296 -9.51 11.80 -15.12
CA PRO A 296 -9.17 11.67 -16.53
C PRO A 296 -7.70 12.04 -16.81
N LEU A 297 -7.19 11.60 -17.94
CA LEU A 297 -5.97 12.17 -18.49
C LEU A 297 -6.20 13.64 -18.86
N PHE A 298 -5.15 14.47 -18.80
CA PHE A 298 -5.26 15.89 -19.11
C PHE A 298 -5.93 16.16 -20.49
N ALA A 299 -5.59 15.35 -21.49
CA ALA A 299 -6.18 15.48 -22.83
C ALA A 299 -7.70 15.21 -22.88
N ASP A 300 -8.24 14.47 -21.93
CA ASP A 300 -9.64 14.05 -21.83
C ASP A 300 -10.42 14.83 -20.78
N LYS A 301 -9.75 15.70 -20.00
CA LYS A 301 -10.40 16.46 -18.91
C LYS A 301 -11.39 17.49 -19.47
N LYS A 302 -12.48 17.67 -18.74
CA LYS A 302 -13.46 18.75 -18.97
C LYS A 302 -13.08 19.97 -18.12
N GLU A 303 -13.65 21.13 -18.44
CA GLU A 303 -13.46 22.35 -17.63
C GLU A 303 -13.88 22.19 -16.16
N SER A 304 -14.83 21.27 -15.90
CA SER A 304 -15.30 20.97 -14.54
C SER A 304 -14.38 20.04 -13.76
N ASP A 305 -13.38 19.42 -14.39
CA ASP A 305 -12.50 18.46 -13.74
C ASP A 305 -11.34 19.21 -13.08
N GLU A 306 -11.33 19.22 -11.76
CA GLU A 306 -10.26 19.88 -10.96
C GLU A 306 -8.97 19.06 -10.97
N LEU A 307 -9.09 17.71 -10.93
CA LEU A 307 -7.96 16.79 -10.94
C LEU A 307 -7.79 16.13 -12.31
N PHE A 308 -6.55 15.90 -12.67
CA PHE A 308 -6.19 15.15 -13.87
C PHE A 308 -4.95 14.28 -13.63
N ASN A 309 -4.71 13.35 -14.54
CA ASN A 309 -3.50 12.55 -14.60
C ASN A 309 -2.70 12.87 -15.85
N VAL A 310 -1.39 12.78 -15.76
CA VAL A 310 -0.48 12.89 -16.91
C VAL A 310 -0.25 11.53 -17.57
N PHE A 311 -0.31 10.48 -16.76
CA PHE A 311 -0.15 9.10 -17.19
C PHE A 311 -0.95 8.18 -16.26
N VAL A 312 -1.69 7.24 -16.82
CA VAL A 312 -2.41 6.19 -16.08
C VAL A 312 -2.11 4.87 -16.77
N PRO A 313 -1.30 4.00 -16.17
CA PRO A 313 -1.06 2.67 -16.72
C PRO A 313 -2.29 1.78 -16.55
N GLU A 314 -2.47 0.81 -17.45
CA GLU A 314 -3.45 -0.24 -17.29
C GLU A 314 -2.90 -1.36 -16.41
N CYS A 315 -3.58 -1.68 -15.32
CA CYS A 315 -3.19 -2.71 -14.36
C CYS A 315 -4.14 -3.90 -14.50
N THR A 316 -3.73 -4.91 -15.27
CA THR A 316 -4.56 -6.08 -15.58
C THR A 316 -4.14 -7.35 -14.87
N SER A 317 -2.92 -7.39 -14.33
CA SER A 317 -2.35 -8.55 -13.65
C SER A 317 -2.64 -8.50 -12.15
N ASP A 318 -2.94 -9.65 -11.56
CA ASP A 318 -3.04 -9.84 -10.11
C ASP A 318 -1.94 -10.76 -9.55
N LYS A 319 -0.95 -11.08 -10.39
CA LYS A 319 0.17 -11.97 -10.07
C LYS A 319 0.90 -11.59 -8.77
N TYR A 320 1.03 -10.31 -8.51
CA TYR A 320 1.71 -9.76 -7.33
C TYR A 320 0.74 -9.18 -6.29
N ASN A 321 -0.58 -9.41 -6.40
CA ASN A 321 -1.50 -9.05 -5.34
C ASN A 321 -1.08 -9.76 -4.04
N TYR A 322 -0.83 -8.99 -2.97
CA TYR A 322 -0.24 -9.51 -1.74
C TYR A 322 -1.07 -10.63 -1.12
N MET A 323 -2.37 -10.41 -1.00
CA MET A 323 -3.25 -11.38 -0.33
C MET A 323 -3.32 -12.70 -1.12
N LYS A 324 -3.48 -12.64 -2.45
CA LYS A 324 -3.51 -13.84 -3.30
C LYS A 324 -2.18 -14.58 -3.30
N ARG A 325 -1.07 -13.86 -3.13
CA ARG A 325 0.26 -14.43 -3.21
C ARG A 325 0.76 -14.97 -1.88
N GLU A 326 0.57 -14.22 -0.80
CA GLU A 326 1.17 -14.50 0.50
C GLU A 326 0.24 -15.30 1.42
N PHE A 327 -1.08 -15.22 1.22
CA PHE A 327 -2.02 -15.95 2.04
C PHE A 327 -2.40 -17.30 1.42
N VAL A 328 -2.53 -18.30 2.25
CA VAL A 328 -3.14 -19.56 1.88
C VAL A 328 -4.66 -19.42 1.80
N THR A 329 -5.30 -20.10 0.86
CA THR A 329 -6.77 -20.08 0.73
C THR A 329 -7.37 -21.39 1.26
N LEU A 330 -8.31 -21.26 2.19
CA LEU A 330 -9.11 -22.38 2.70
C LEU A 330 -10.24 -22.68 1.71
N TYR A 331 -10.16 -23.80 1.01
CA TYR A 331 -11.19 -24.28 0.06
C TYR A 331 -12.18 -25.24 0.69
N ASN A 332 -11.79 -25.94 1.75
CA ASN A 332 -12.63 -26.94 2.42
C ASN A 332 -12.15 -27.12 3.86
N LEU A 333 -13.05 -27.05 4.81
CA LEU A 333 -12.74 -27.28 6.24
C LEU A 333 -12.21 -28.70 6.54
N ASP A 334 -12.57 -29.66 5.70
CA ASP A 334 -12.11 -31.05 5.83
C ASP A 334 -10.83 -31.36 5.04
N GLU A 335 -10.34 -30.42 4.21
CA GLU A 335 -9.11 -30.52 3.43
C GLU A 335 -8.17 -29.36 3.76
N ASP A 336 -7.73 -29.28 5.02
CA ASP A 336 -6.99 -28.17 5.61
C ASP A 336 -5.46 -28.37 5.69
N SER A 337 -4.92 -29.36 4.98
CA SER A 337 -3.50 -29.73 5.08
C SER A 337 -2.54 -28.60 4.66
N GLU A 338 -2.89 -27.83 3.62
CA GLU A 338 -2.09 -26.69 3.17
C GLU A 338 -2.14 -25.54 4.18
N LEU A 339 -3.33 -25.22 4.70
CA LEU A 339 -3.52 -24.22 5.74
C LEU A 339 -2.72 -24.57 6.99
N LEU A 340 -2.77 -25.84 7.43
CA LEU A 340 -2.00 -26.31 8.59
C LEU A 340 -0.49 -26.24 8.35
N ALA A 341 -0.02 -26.51 7.12
CA ALA A 341 1.38 -26.37 6.77
C ALA A 341 1.87 -24.93 6.92
N GLU A 342 1.13 -23.96 6.37
CA GLU A 342 1.43 -22.53 6.47
C GLU A 342 1.31 -22.05 7.91
N PHE A 343 0.29 -22.49 8.67
CA PHE A 343 0.14 -22.12 10.08
C PHE A 343 1.31 -22.65 10.93
N LEU A 344 1.71 -23.91 10.72
CA LEU A 344 2.89 -24.49 11.38
C LEU A 344 4.16 -23.69 11.04
N ALA A 345 4.35 -23.33 9.78
CA ALA A 345 5.50 -22.55 9.34
C ALA A 345 5.51 -21.14 9.98
N ALA A 346 4.37 -20.48 10.08
CA ALA A 346 4.23 -19.18 10.77
C ALA A 346 4.65 -19.31 12.26
N VAL A 347 4.16 -20.36 12.93
CA VAL A 347 4.52 -20.62 14.34
C VAL A 347 6.01 -20.93 14.52
N GLN A 348 6.61 -21.66 13.58
CA GLN A 348 8.06 -21.98 13.62
C GLN A 348 8.93 -20.73 13.39
N ARG A 349 8.45 -19.75 12.61
CA ARG A 349 9.11 -18.45 12.49
C ARG A 349 8.91 -17.53 13.69
N GLY A 350 7.92 -17.81 14.53
CA GLY A 350 7.52 -16.96 15.66
C GLY A 350 6.64 -15.79 15.25
N ASP A 351 5.91 -15.93 14.13
CA ASP A 351 5.02 -14.90 13.62
C ASP A 351 3.89 -14.64 14.63
N ARG A 352 3.56 -13.38 14.85
CA ARG A 352 2.44 -12.99 15.71
C ARG A 352 1.09 -13.21 15.04
N TYR A 353 1.04 -13.06 13.72
CA TYR A 353 -0.18 -13.16 12.96
C TYR A 353 -0.10 -14.29 11.94
N PHE A 354 -1.22 -14.98 11.77
CA PHE A 354 -1.39 -15.94 10.68
C PHE A 354 -2.68 -15.58 9.93
N ASP A 355 -2.51 -15.15 8.69
CA ASP A 355 -3.58 -14.71 7.81
C ASP A 355 -3.87 -15.75 6.73
N PHE A 356 -5.16 -15.93 6.42
CA PHE A 356 -5.57 -16.77 5.30
C PHE A 356 -6.89 -16.30 4.70
N LEU A 357 -7.15 -16.68 3.47
CA LEU A 357 -8.38 -16.40 2.77
C LEU A 357 -9.36 -17.59 2.90
N VAL A 358 -10.64 -17.28 2.93
CA VAL A 358 -11.72 -18.25 2.76
C VAL A 358 -12.18 -18.18 1.30
N SER A 359 -12.21 -19.31 0.61
CA SER A 359 -12.65 -19.37 -0.80
C SER A 359 -14.03 -18.75 -0.98
N GLU A 360 -14.23 -18.07 -2.09
CA GLU A 360 -15.53 -17.51 -2.50
C GLU A 360 -16.60 -18.59 -2.74
N ASP A 361 -16.18 -19.84 -2.94
CA ASP A 361 -17.09 -20.99 -3.08
C ASP A 361 -17.70 -21.45 -1.75
N LEU A 362 -17.19 -20.95 -0.62
CA LEU A 362 -17.68 -21.27 0.72
C LEU A 362 -18.60 -20.15 1.26
N ASP A 363 -19.63 -20.54 2.01
CA ASP A 363 -20.37 -19.58 2.81
C ASP A 363 -19.45 -19.02 3.91
N TYR A 364 -19.04 -17.77 3.76
CA TYR A 364 -18.07 -17.14 4.66
C TYR A 364 -18.54 -17.12 6.11
N GLN A 365 -19.82 -16.78 6.38
CA GLN A 365 -20.34 -16.69 7.73
C GLN A 365 -20.42 -18.05 8.40
N GLN A 366 -20.92 -19.05 7.68
CA GLN A 366 -20.99 -20.41 8.19
C GLN A 366 -19.59 -21.00 8.41
N THR A 367 -18.66 -20.73 7.51
CA THR A 367 -17.26 -21.21 7.59
C THR A 367 -16.56 -20.58 8.81
N THR A 368 -16.63 -19.27 8.97
CA THR A 368 -15.99 -18.58 10.11
C THR A 368 -16.62 -18.95 11.44
N GLN A 369 -17.94 -19.19 11.49
CA GLN A 369 -18.59 -19.73 12.67
C GLN A 369 -18.08 -21.15 13.01
N SER A 370 -17.91 -22.01 12.01
CA SER A 370 -17.35 -23.35 12.20
C SER A 370 -15.90 -23.33 12.66
N ILE A 371 -15.10 -22.36 12.16
CA ILE A 371 -13.73 -22.11 12.66
C ILE A 371 -13.77 -21.71 14.13
N SER A 372 -14.66 -20.77 14.50
CA SER A 372 -14.83 -20.32 15.87
C SER A 372 -15.21 -21.44 16.83
N ASP A 373 -16.17 -22.27 16.42
CA ASP A 373 -16.78 -23.25 17.31
C ASP A 373 -15.95 -24.52 17.44
N TYR A 374 -15.12 -24.84 16.43
CA TYR A 374 -14.46 -26.14 16.39
C TYR A 374 -13.08 -26.15 15.70
N TYR A 375 -12.99 -25.73 14.42
CA TYR A 375 -11.78 -25.97 13.61
C TYR A 375 -10.58 -25.16 14.10
N GLY A 376 -10.77 -23.92 14.51
CA GLY A 376 -9.67 -23.07 15.01
C GLY A 376 -8.96 -23.69 16.21
N TYR A 377 -9.71 -24.25 17.15
CA TYR A 377 -9.14 -24.98 18.29
C TYR A 377 -8.38 -26.24 17.83
N LYS A 378 -8.96 -26.99 16.91
CA LYS A 378 -8.36 -28.21 16.38
C LYS A 378 -7.06 -27.95 15.60
N TRP A 379 -7.02 -26.86 14.86
CA TRP A 379 -5.80 -26.42 14.16
C TRP A 379 -4.70 -26.02 15.14
N ILE A 380 -5.01 -25.29 16.21
CA ILE A 380 -4.06 -24.96 17.29
C ILE A 380 -3.49 -26.24 17.93
N GLU A 381 -4.36 -27.19 18.30
CA GLU A 381 -3.92 -28.48 18.86
C GLU A 381 -3.00 -29.23 17.89
N ALA A 382 -3.38 -29.30 16.60
CA ALA A 382 -2.60 -29.96 15.58
C ALA A 382 -1.21 -29.33 15.40
N VAL A 383 -1.15 -28.01 15.26
CA VAL A 383 0.11 -27.26 15.11
C VAL A 383 0.98 -27.43 16.33
N ASN A 384 0.44 -27.35 17.55
CA ASN A 384 1.17 -27.62 18.79
C ASN A 384 1.70 -29.07 18.83
N GLY A 385 0.91 -30.04 18.37
CA GLY A 385 1.33 -31.43 18.26
C GLY A 385 2.48 -31.62 17.27
N TYR A 386 2.43 -31.01 16.11
CA TYR A 386 3.50 -31.03 15.10
C TYR A 386 4.76 -30.30 15.58
N ASN A 387 4.62 -29.24 16.37
CA ASN A 387 5.72 -28.41 16.88
C ASN A 387 6.11 -28.77 18.33
N SER A 388 6.00 -30.01 18.72
CA SER A 388 6.16 -30.47 20.11
C SER A 388 7.52 -30.15 20.79
N GLY A 389 8.54 -29.78 20.02
CA GLY A 389 9.86 -29.34 20.50
C GLY A 389 10.15 -27.85 20.36
N GLY A 390 9.19 -27.07 19.86
CA GLY A 390 9.31 -25.64 19.59
C GLY A 390 8.29 -24.79 20.36
N ALA A 391 8.09 -23.55 19.90
CA ALA A 391 7.10 -22.65 20.47
C ALA A 391 5.68 -23.24 20.40
N GLN A 392 4.94 -23.10 21.48
CA GLN A 392 3.56 -23.59 21.58
C GLN A 392 2.57 -22.42 21.58
N ILE A 393 1.45 -22.59 20.91
CA ILE A 393 0.37 -21.61 20.85
C ILE A 393 -0.49 -21.74 22.10
N ASP A 394 -0.77 -20.61 22.75
CA ASP A 394 -1.69 -20.52 23.88
C ASP A 394 -3.14 -20.67 23.39
N SER A 395 -3.97 -21.31 24.21
CA SER A 395 -5.42 -21.40 24.00
C SER A 395 -6.15 -20.05 24.01
N GLU A 396 -5.50 -18.98 24.51
CA GLU A 396 -6.02 -17.61 24.45
C GLU A 396 -5.76 -16.90 23.10
N THR A 397 -5.19 -17.59 22.10
CA THR A 397 -5.05 -17.08 20.74
C THR A 397 -6.42 -16.63 20.21
N GLN A 398 -6.48 -15.42 19.71
CA GLN A 398 -7.70 -14.84 19.16
C GLN A 398 -7.70 -14.90 17.63
N PHE A 399 -8.87 -14.87 17.02
CA PHE A 399 -8.95 -14.69 15.58
C PHE A 399 -9.98 -13.61 15.24
N TYR A 400 -9.73 -12.95 14.12
CA TYR A 400 -10.54 -11.87 13.58
C TYR A 400 -11.04 -12.26 12.20
N THR A 401 -12.25 -11.86 11.86
CA THR A 401 -12.89 -12.15 10.59
C THR A 401 -13.14 -10.87 9.80
N TYR A 402 -12.86 -10.90 8.49
CA TYR A 402 -12.96 -9.76 7.58
C TYR A 402 -13.82 -10.16 6.37
N GLN A 403 -15.14 -10.06 6.52
CA GLN A 403 -16.11 -10.56 5.54
C GLN A 403 -15.97 -9.88 4.17
N ASN A 404 -15.67 -8.59 4.12
CA ASN A 404 -15.54 -7.82 2.89
C ASN A 404 -14.38 -8.25 1.98
N ILE A 405 -13.46 -9.04 2.51
CA ILE A 405 -12.29 -9.56 1.80
C ILE A 405 -12.12 -11.08 1.97
N ASN A 406 -13.11 -11.74 2.54
CA ASN A 406 -13.10 -13.18 2.82
C ASN A 406 -11.84 -13.67 3.56
N ALA A 407 -11.36 -12.93 4.54
CA ALA A 407 -10.13 -13.26 5.24
C ALA A 407 -10.33 -13.52 6.73
N VAL A 408 -9.40 -14.28 7.31
CA VAL A 408 -9.31 -14.57 8.74
C VAL A 408 -7.87 -14.37 9.19
N THR A 409 -7.69 -13.75 10.36
CA THR A 409 -6.39 -13.56 11.03
C THR A 409 -6.39 -14.24 12.38
N PHE A 410 -5.40 -15.06 12.67
CA PHE A 410 -5.09 -15.52 14.03
C PHE A 410 -4.05 -14.56 14.65
N ASP A 411 -4.38 -13.91 15.78
CA ASP A 411 -3.42 -13.17 16.63
C ASP A 411 -2.84 -14.17 17.63
N ILE A 412 -1.69 -14.74 17.26
CA ILE A 412 -1.08 -15.87 17.93
C ILE A 412 -0.49 -15.42 19.27
N LYS A 413 -0.93 -16.05 20.34
CA LYS A 413 -0.28 -15.96 21.63
C LYS A 413 0.57 -17.20 21.86
N TYR A 414 1.80 -17.00 22.29
CA TYR A 414 2.73 -18.09 22.61
C TYR A 414 2.74 -18.36 24.10
N ILE A 415 2.82 -19.65 24.46
CA ILE A 415 3.08 -20.06 25.85
C ILE A 415 4.54 -19.74 26.17
N ASN A 416 4.77 -18.96 27.22
CA ASN A 416 6.12 -18.60 27.72
C ASN A 416 6.78 -19.78 28.47
#